data_11f73af90be0e336f20c8eadfecdfde1
#
_entry.id   11f73af90be0e336f20c8eadfecdfde1
#
_cell.length_a   1.000
_cell.length_b   1.000
_cell.length_c   1.000
_cell.angle_alpha   90.00
_cell.angle_beta   90.00
_cell.angle_gamma   90.00
#
_symmetry.space_group_name_H-M   'P 1'
#
loop_
_entity.id
_entity.type
_entity.pdbx_description
1 polymer ?
#
loop_
_entity_poly.entity_id
_entity_poly.type
_entity_poly.pdbx_seq_one_letter_code
_entity_poly.pdbx_strand_id
1 'polypeptide(L)'
;LRRLVGSEMCIRDRLKVAEQFRVLEAIAPNRIDLGLGRAPGSDGRTALALNPNSKSDSEHFPSHVRDLIAWVSNEKLIEGHPFRHLIAQPISDTIPEIWMLGTSNYGAQLAAYLGIPYCFAHFITDGQGLKEALDIYRSEFRPSKKFPKPLVNVCMWALTANTNEEAKYLFASRAAWKIGRNYGQLGSITDPDNALSIINDNGWTEQYQNMYQNSLVGDANITKDKISKLVEENNIDEIAILSWCHNENHRTVSYTH
;
A
#
# COMPACT_ATOMS: atom_id res chain seq x y z
N LEU A 1 -8.93 9.46 14.62
CA LEU A 1 -7.53 9.90 14.54
C LEU A 1 -7.04 9.62 13.12
N ARG A 2 -6.74 10.65 12.33
CA ARG A 2 -6.18 10.44 10.99
C ARG A 2 -4.68 10.22 11.13
N ARG A 3 -4.20 9.03 10.80
CA ARG A 3 -2.77 8.75 10.60
C ARG A 3 -2.34 9.27 9.24
N LEU A 4 -1.19 9.93 9.18
CA LEU A 4 -0.54 10.28 7.92
C LEU A 4 0.31 9.09 7.49
N VAL A 5 0.03 8.54 6.31
CA VAL A 5 0.82 7.47 5.71
C VAL A 5 1.61 8.05 4.55
N GLY A 6 2.91 7.97 4.62
CA GLY A 6 3.80 8.30 3.51
C GLY A 6 4.45 7.02 2.97
N SER A 7 4.46 6.83 1.66
CA SER A 7 5.22 5.79 1.00
C SER A 7 6.32 6.43 0.17
N GLU A 8 7.54 6.43 0.68
CA GLU A 8 8.71 6.76 -0.14
C GLU A 8 9.71 5.62 -0.06
N MET A 9 10.14 5.18 -1.24
CA MET A 9 11.23 4.24 -1.33
C MET A 9 12.10 4.46 -2.53
N CYS A 10 13.01 5.37 -2.35
CA CYS A 10 14.31 5.27 -3.01
C CYS A 10 15.35 5.17 -1.90
N ILE A 11 15.93 3.99 -1.74
CA ILE A 11 16.82 3.61 -0.63
C ILE A 11 18.12 4.45 -0.61
N ARG A 12 18.31 5.36 -1.53
CA ARG A 12 19.50 6.17 -1.66
C ARG A 12 19.75 7.09 -0.47
N ASP A 13 18.69 7.50 0.22
CA ASP A 13 18.75 8.47 1.32
C ASP A 13 18.05 7.96 2.58
N ARG A 14 18.33 6.73 3.00
CA ARG A 14 17.70 6.12 4.20
C ARG A 14 17.75 7.01 5.44
N LEU A 15 18.89 7.68 5.67
CA LEU A 15 19.04 8.61 6.77
C LEU A 15 18.11 9.82 6.59
N LYS A 16 18.01 10.36 5.37
CA LYS A 16 17.10 11.46 5.06
C LYS A 16 15.64 11.08 5.25
N VAL A 17 15.23 9.89 4.80
CA VAL A 17 13.87 9.37 5.06
C VAL A 17 13.63 9.25 6.56
N ALA A 18 14.58 8.67 7.31
CA ALA A 18 14.47 8.59 8.76
C ALA A 18 14.27 9.96 9.40
N GLU A 19 15.06 10.97 9.01
CA GLU A 19 14.95 12.34 9.52
C GLU A 19 13.62 12.99 9.15
N GLN A 20 13.15 12.84 7.90
CA GLN A 20 11.86 13.37 7.47
C GLN A 20 10.70 12.82 8.33
N PHE A 21 10.67 11.50 8.55
CA PHE A 21 9.63 10.89 9.37
C PHE A 21 9.77 11.22 10.86
N ARG A 22 10.99 11.41 11.37
CA ARG A 22 11.20 11.91 12.74
C ARG A 22 10.72 13.35 12.91
N VAL A 23 10.92 14.22 11.91
CA VAL A 23 10.36 15.57 11.92
C VAL A 23 8.84 15.53 11.93
N LEU A 24 8.21 14.69 11.07
CA LEU A 24 6.76 14.54 11.07
C LEU A 24 6.21 14.03 12.40
N GLU A 25 6.88 13.05 13.00
CA GLU A 25 6.52 12.51 14.31
C GLU A 25 6.66 13.54 15.43
N ALA A 26 7.71 14.36 15.39
CA ALA A 26 7.88 15.46 16.35
C ALA A 26 6.79 16.52 16.25
N ILE A 27 6.27 16.78 15.04
CA ILE A 27 5.15 17.70 14.78
C ILE A 27 3.81 17.07 15.19
N ALA A 28 3.63 15.78 14.94
CA ALA A 28 2.36 15.06 15.16
C ALA A 28 2.59 13.72 15.88
N PRO A 29 2.94 13.72 17.17
CA PRO A 29 3.31 12.53 17.92
C PRO A 29 2.23 11.43 17.91
N ASN A 30 2.65 10.18 17.69
CA ASN A 30 1.78 8.99 17.63
C ASN A 30 0.72 9.03 16.50
N ARG A 31 0.98 9.79 15.45
CA ARG A 31 0.07 9.94 14.30
C ARG A 31 0.72 9.63 12.97
N ILE A 32 1.97 9.23 12.97
CA ILE A 32 2.76 9.01 11.76
C ILE A 32 3.04 7.53 11.59
N ASP A 33 2.71 7.02 10.41
CA ASP A 33 3.07 5.67 9.97
C ASP A 33 4.05 5.76 8.80
N LEU A 34 5.14 4.99 8.87
CA LEU A 34 6.14 4.86 7.82
C LEU A 34 5.96 3.54 7.09
N GLY A 35 5.41 3.59 5.89
CA GLY A 35 5.25 2.40 5.04
C GLY A 35 6.47 2.15 4.15
N LEU A 36 7.00 0.93 4.19
CA LEU A 36 8.17 0.49 3.43
C LEU A 36 7.80 -0.61 2.46
N GLY A 37 8.11 -0.44 1.18
CA GLY A 37 7.91 -1.47 0.16
C GLY A 37 9.12 -1.58 -0.77
N ARG A 38 9.39 -2.74 -1.35
CA ARG A 38 10.51 -2.98 -2.27
C ARG A 38 10.24 -2.46 -3.68
N ALA A 39 8.98 -2.53 -4.11
CA ALA A 39 8.59 -2.14 -5.46
C ALA A 39 8.67 -0.62 -5.66
N PRO A 40 9.10 -0.13 -6.82
CA PRO A 40 9.28 1.31 -7.06
C PRO A 40 7.97 2.10 -7.19
N GLY A 41 6.80 1.45 -7.14
CA GLY A 41 5.49 2.10 -7.26
C GLY A 41 5.17 2.66 -8.64
N SER A 42 6.06 2.47 -9.63
CA SER A 42 5.94 2.98 -10.99
C SER A 42 6.44 1.95 -12.01
N ASP A 43 6.39 2.31 -13.30
CA ASP A 43 7.01 1.50 -14.35
C ASP A 43 8.55 1.49 -14.25
N GLY A 44 9.19 0.50 -14.91
CA GLY A 44 10.63 0.31 -14.80
C GLY A 44 11.49 1.47 -15.34
N ARG A 45 10.99 2.24 -16.32
CA ARG A 45 11.72 3.41 -16.86
C ARG A 45 11.69 4.57 -15.87
N THR A 46 10.52 4.84 -15.30
CA THR A 46 10.37 5.85 -14.25
C THR A 46 11.18 5.48 -13.01
N ALA A 47 11.16 4.21 -12.60
CA ALA A 47 11.97 3.72 -11.49
C ALA A 47 13.48 3.95 -11.72
N LEU A 48 13.96 3.65 -12.93
CA LEU A 48 15.37 3.85 -13.30
C LEU A 48 15.75 5.35 -13.37
N ALA A 49 14.83 6.19 -13.84
CA ALA A 49 15.04 7.64 -13.89
C ALA A 49 15.13 8.26 -12.47
N LEU A 50 14.29 7.78 -11.55
CA LEU A 50 14.29 8.23 -10.15
C LEU A 50 15.50 7.68 -9.37
N ASN A 51 15.85 6.41 -9.60
CA ASN A 51 16.96 5.74 -8.96
C ASN A 51 17.71 4.83 -9.93
N PRO A 52 18.84 5.30 -10.52
CA PRO A 52 19.66 4.48 -11.42
C PRO A 52 20.19 3.18 -10.81
N ASN A 53 20.26 3.10 -9.48
CA ASN A 53 20.73 1.93 -8.73
C ASN A 53 19.59 1.04 -8.23
N SER A 54 18.34 1.26 -8.68
CA SER A 54 17.14 0.57 -8.18
C SER A 54 17.25 -0.95 -8.14
N LYS A 55 17.95 -1.57 -9.08
CA LYS A 55 18.18 -3.02 -9.13
C LYS A 55 19.08 -3.48 -7.98
N SER A 56 20.25 -2.88 -7.83
CA SER A 56 21.19 -3.18 -6.73
C SER A 56 20.56 -2.90 -5.37
N ASP A 57 19.82 -1.81 -5.24
CA ASP A 57 19.16 -1.44 -3.99
C ASP A 57 18.08 -2.46 -3.60
N SER A 58 17.41 -3.08 -4.57
CA SER A 58 16.41 -4.11 -4.29
C SER A 58 17.02 -5.41 -3.72
N GLU A 59 18.28 -5.73 -4.04
CA GLU A 59 19.01 -6.88 -3.50
C GLU A 59 19.38 -6.65 -2.03
N HIS A 60 19.69 -5.41 -1.67
CA HIS A 60 20.07 -5.01 -0.31
C HIS A 60 18.87 -4.53 0.55
N PHE A 61 17.67 -4.68 0.05
CA PHE A 61 16.46 -4.17 0.70
C PHE A 61 16.32 -4.57 2.18
N PRO A 62 16.55 -5.82 2.62
CA PRO A 62 16.41 -6.19 4.02
C PRO A 62 17.40 -5.48 4.96
N SER A 63 18.64 -5.26 4.52
CA SER A 63 19.64 -4.51 5.30
C SER A 63 19.26 -3.03 5.39
N HIS A 64 18.75 -2.47 4.29
CA HIS A 64 18.29 -1.09 4.23
C HIS A 64 17.09 -0.82 5.15
N VAL A 65 16.15 -1.76 5.21
CA VAL A 65 15.02 -1.68 6.13
C VAL A 65 15.50 -1.71 7.60
N ARG A 66 16.45 -2.58 7.94
CA ARG A 66 17.03 -2.62 9.30
C ARG A 66 17.71 -1.31 9.69
N ASP A 67 18.49 -0.71 8.78
CA ASP A 67 19.15 0.57 9.03
C ASP A 67 18.12 1.66 9.30
N LEU A 68 17.05 1.71 8.47
CA LEU A 68 15.99 2.69 8.60
C LEU A 68 15.22 2.51 9.92
N ILE A 69 14.89 1.27 10.28
CA ILE A 69 14.25 0.96 11.57
C ILE A 69 15.14 1.46 12.71
N ALA A 70 16.43 1.16 12.70
CA ALA A 70 17.36 1.57 13.74
C ALA A 70 17.41 3.10 13.88
N TRP A 71 17.57 3.83 12.78
CA TRP A 71 17.60 5.30 12.80
C TRP A 71 16.28 5.92 13.27
N VAL A 72 15.15 5.41 12.78
CA VAL A 72 13.82 5.90 13.19
C VAL A 72 13.56 5.62 14.67
N SER A 73 14.00 4.46 15.18
CA SER A 73 13.83 4.05 16.58
C SER A 73 14.90 4.58 17.52
N ASN A 74 15.82 5.42 17.04
CA ASN A 74 16.96 5.92 17.83
C ASN A 74 17.87 4.80 18.36
N GLU A 75 17.98 3.71 17.60
CA GLU A 75 18.86 2.59 17.90
C GLU A 75 20.17 2.69 17.12
N LYS A 76 21.22 2.04 17.63
CA LYS A 76 22.49 1.96 16.91
C LYS A 76 22.38 0.95 15.78
N LEU A 77 22.96 1.30 14.63
CA LEU A 77 23.17 0.35 13.54
C LEU A 77 24.04 -0.85 14.01
N ILE A 78 23.99 -1.96 13.27
CA ILE A 78 24.73 -3.16 13.59
C ILE A 78 26.23 -2.88 13.80
N GLU A 79 26.90 -3.74 14.56
CA GLU A 79 28.33 -3.62 14.78
C GLU A 79 29.11 -3.74 13.46
N GLY A 80 30.15 -2.90 13.32
CA GLY A 80 30.93 -2.82 12.07
C GLY A 80 30.30 -2.02 10.94
N HIS A 81 29.07 -1.50 11.11
CA HIS A 81 28.44 -0.68 10.08
C HIS A 81 29.19 0.65 9.91
N PRO A 82 29.53 1.08 8.66
CA PRO A 82 30.32 2.30 8.41
C PRO A 82 29.67 3.57 8.95
N PHE A 83 28.34 3.59 9.05
CA PHE A 83 27.56 4.75 9.53
C PHE A 83 27.02 4.58 10.96
N ARG A 84 27.60 3.66 11.76
CA ARG A 84 27.10 3.35 13.12
C ARG A 84 27.01 4.57 14.06
N HIS A 85 27.80 5.58 13.80
CA HIS A 85 27.86 6.80 14.62
C HIS A 85 26.86 7.89 14.16
N LEU A 86 26.19 7.70 13.03
CA LEU A 86 25.18 8.65 12.56
C LEU A 86 23.88 8.47 13.33
N ILE A 87 23.28 9.59 13.69
CA ILE A 87 22.01 9.67 14.42
C ILE A 87 21.04 10.47 13.57
N ALA A 88 19.87 9.92 13.29
CA ALA A 88 18.80 10.66 12.62
C ALA A 88 18.18 11.69 13.58
N GLN A 89 17.95 12.90 13.11
CA GLN A 89 17.38 14.01 13.89
C GLN A 89 15.97 14.38 13.38
N PRO A 90 15.12 15.01 14.24
CA PRO A 90 15.29 15.23 15.67
C PRO A 90 15.07 13.96 16.51
N ILE A 91 15.66 13.89 17.69
CA ILE A 91 15.31 12.88 18.69
C ILE A 91 14.02 13.34 19.37
N SER A 92 13.02 12.45 19.44
CA SER A 92 11.73 12.66 20.09
C SER A 92 11.38 11.48 21.00
N ASP A 93 10.45 11.70 21.93
CA ASP A 93 9.99 10.66 22.87
C ASP A 93 9.15 9.59 22.18
N THR A 94 8.59 9.90 21.02
CA THR A 94 7.80 8.99 20.19
C THR A 94 8.50 8.69 18.89
N ILE A 95 8.15 7.56 18.27
CA ILE A 95 8.68 7.12 16.98
C ILE A 95 7.53 6.75 16.03
N PRO A 96 7.65 7.00 14.73
CA PRO A 96 6.67 6.56 13.74
C PRO A 96 6.46 5.04 13.81
N GLU A 97 5.25 4.60 13.55
CA GLU A 97 4.99 3.18 13.40
C GLU A 97 5.45 2.72 12.01
N ILE A 98 6.22 1.64 11.96
CA ILE A 98 6.83 1.15 10.72
C ILE A 98 6.03 -0.04 10.20
N TRP A 99 5.59 0.05 8.95
CA TRP A 99 4.82 -0.95 8.25
C TRP A 99 5.57 -1.49 7.04
N MET A 100 5.59 -2.80 6.86
CA MET A 100 6.03 -3.41 5.60
C MET A 100 4.87 -3.44 4.61
N LEU A 101 5.07 -2.85 3.42
CA LEU A 101 4.08 -2.84 2.34
C LEU A 101 4.44 -3.88 1.27
N GLY A 102 3.46 -4.59 0.74
CA GLY A 102 3.72 -5.52 -0.35
C GLY A 102 2.49 -6.24 -0.88
N THR A 103 2.69 -7.00 -1.96
CA THR A 103 1.69 -7.87 -2.59
C THR A 103 2.22 -9.30 -2.77
N SER A 104 3.40 -9.60 -2.24
CA SER A 104 4.08 -10.87 -2.46
C SER A 104 4.48 -11.53 -1.15
N ASN A 105 4.70 -12.83 -1.21
CA ASN A 105 5.20 -13.63 -0.10
C ASN A 105 6.50 -13.08 0.50
N TYR A 106 7.37 -12.49 -0.33
CA TYR A 106 8.62 -11.88 0.13
C TYR A 106 8.40 -10.76 1.15
N GLY A 107 7.47 -9.84 0.88
CA GLY A 107 7.16 -8.75 1.83
C GLY A 107 6.58 -9.28 3.14
N ALA A 108 5.71 -10.28 3.05
CA ALA A 108 5.13 -10.97 4.20
C ALA A 108 6.21 -11.65 5.07
N GLN A 109 7.11 -12.42 4.45
CA GLN A 109 8.23 -13.07 5.14
C GLN A 109 9.17 -12.07 5.80
N LEU A 110 9.51 -10.97 5.10
CA LEU A 110 10.40 -9.95 5.66
C LEU A 110 9.75 -9.23 6.85
N ALA A 111 8.47 -8.89 6.76
CA ALA A 111 7.71 -8.31 7.88
C ALA A 111 7.70 -9.25 9.09
N ALA A 112 7.40 -10.53 8.86
CA ALA A 112 7.40 -11.56 9.87
C ALA A 112 8.78 -11.73 10.53
N TYR A 113 9.82 -11.81 9.73
CA TYR A 113 11.20 -11.92 10.21
C TYR A 113 11.64 -10.74 11.08
N LEU A 114 11.23 -9.52 10.69
CA LEU A 114 11.56 -8.29 11.42
C LEU A 114 10.62 -8.03 12.62
N GLY A 115 9.54 -8.78 12.76
CA GLY A 115 8.54 -8.59 13.82
C GLY A 115 7.84 -7.24 13.75
N ILE A 116 7.54 -6.76 12.54
CA ILE A 116 6.85 -5.49 12.29
C ILE A 116 5.49 -5.72 11.58
N PRO A 117 4.55 -4.76 11.67
CA PRO A 117 3.27 -4.82 10.98
C PRO A 117 3.39 -5.00 9.47
N TYR A 118 2.43 -5.70 8.88
CA TYR A 118 2.35 -5.96 7.45
C TYR A 118 1.08 -5.38 6.83
N CYS A 119 1.24 -4.62 5.75
CA CYS A 119 0.13 -4.08 4.97
C CYS A 119 0.14 -4.68 3.56
N PHE A 120 -0.92 -5.44 3.24
CA PHE A 120 -1.09 -5.99 1.90
C PHE A 120 -1.77 -4.96 0.97
N ALA A 121 -1.14 -4.68 -0.17
CA ALA A 121 -1.66 -3.73 -1.15
C ALA A 121 -2.68 -4.40 -2.10
N HIS A 122 -3.85 -4.74 -1.57
CA HIS A 122 -4.96 -5.39 -2.28
C HIS A 122 -5.36 -4.64 -3.56
N PHE A 123 -5.31 -3.31 -3.55
CA PHE A 123 -5.68 -2.48 -4.71
C PHE A 123 -4.81 -2.73 -5.95
N ILE A 124 -3.62 -3.29 -5.80
CA ILE A 124 -2.71 -3.62 -6.92
C ILE A 124 -3.14 -4.92 -7.60
N THR A 125 -3.42 -5.96 -6.82
CA THR A 125 -3.68 -7.33 -7.32
C THR A 125 -5.16 -7.72 -7.31
N ASP A 126 -6.07 -6.83 -6.88
CA ASP A 126 -7.47 -7.10 -6.59
C ASP A 126 -7.65 -8.32 -5.66
N GLY A 127 -6.75 -8.44 -4.67
CA GLY A 127 -6.76 -9.48 -3.65
C GLY A 127 -6.07 -10.78 -4.03
N GLN A 128 -5.56 -10.91 -5.25
CA GLN A 128 -4.79 -12.11 -5.62
C GLN A 128 -3.56 -12.25 -4.73
N GLY A 129 -3.39 -13.41 -4.10
CA GLY A 129 -2.29 -13.71 -3.19
C GLY A 129 -2.47 -13.20 -1.74
N LEU A 130 -3.59 -12.53 -1.42
CA LEU A 130 -3.84 -11.99 -0.07
C LEU A 130 -3.75 -13.07 0.99
N LYS A 131 -4.56 -14.13 0.87
CA LYS A 131 -4.64 -15.18 1.89
C LYS A 131 -3.28 -15.84 2.12
N GLU A 132 -2.60 -16.22 1.04
CA GLU A 132 -1.27 -16.85 1.12
C GLU A 132 -0.25 -15.96 1.83
N ALA A 133 -0.17 -14.68 1.46
CA ALA A 133 0.73 -13.73 2.09
C ALA A 133 0.44 -13.53 3.59
N LEU A 134 -0.84 -13.45 3.97
CA LEU A 134 -1.23 -13.31 5.38
C LEU A 134 -0.96 -14.58 6.19
N ASP A 135 -1.18 -15.77 5.61
CA ASP A 135 -0.89 -17.05 6.25
C ASP A 135 0.63 -17.17 6.52
N ILE A 136 1.48 -16.83 5.54
CA ILE A 136 2.95 -16.77 5.69
C ILE A 136 3.34 -15.78 6.78
N TYR A 137 2.84 -14.54 6.71
CA TYR A 137 3.16 -13.51 7.70
C TYR A 137 2.86 -13.96 9.12
N ARG A 138 1.68 -14.55 9.36
CA ARG A 138 1.27 -15.00 10.69
C ARG A 138 2.05 -16.21 11.17
N SER A 139 2.28 -17.19 10.30
CA SER A 139 2.97 -18.43 10.68
C SER A 139 4.46 -18.23 10.98
N GLU A 140 5.10 -17.28 10.28
CA GLU A 140 6.53 -16.99 10.43
C GLU A 140 6.83 -15.80 11.33
N PHE A 141 5.79 -15.13 11.89
CA PHE A 141 5.95 -13.91 12.68
C PHE A 141 6.83 -14.12 13.91
N ARG A 142 7.84 -13.26 14.04
CA ARG A 142 8.73 -13.22 15.20
C ARG A 142 8.31 -12.10 16.12
N PRO A 143 7.75 -12.41 17.31
CA PRO A 143 7.35 -11.37 18.26
C PRO A 143 8.48 -10.42 18.58
N SER A 144 8.22 -9.14 18.57
CA SER A 144 9.12 -8.08 19.03
C SER A 144 8.60 -7.43 20.31
N LYS A 145 9.42 -6.65 20.98
CA LYS A 145 8.99 -5.92 22.19
C LYS A 145 7.81 -4.98 21.91
N LYS A 146 7.80 -4.37 20.73
CA LYS A 146 6.73 -3.43 20.31
C LYS A 146 5.50 -4.18 19.80
N PHE A 147 5.70 -5.29 19.10
CA PHE A 147 4.62 -6.08 18.51
C PHE A 147 4.70 -7.53 19.01
N PRO A 148 4.01 -7.87 20.11
CA PRO A 148 3.99 -9.24 20.66
C PRO A 148 3.15 -10.20 19.79
N LYS A 149 2.33 -9.67 18.88
CA LYS A 149 1.47 -10.41 17.95
C LYS A 149 1.55 -9.80 16.56
N PRO A 150 1.29 -10.58 15.49
CA PRO A 150 1.18 -10.03 14.14
C PRO A 150 0.04 -8.99 14.08
N LEU A 151 0.27 -7.92 13.32
CA LEU A 151 -0.70 -6.87 13.05
C LEU A 151 -0.83 -6.71 11.53
N VAL A 152 -2.04 -6.90 11.02
CA VAL A 152 -2.34 -6.92 9.58
C VAL A 152 -3.19 -5.72 9.20
N ASN A 153 -2.71 -4.97 8.21
CA ASN A 153 -3.51 -3.99 7.49
C ASN A 153 -3.70 -4.46 6.03
N VAL A 154 -4.85 -4.15 5.44
CA VAL A 154 -5.08 -4.35 4.02
C VAL A 154 -5.48 -3.03 3.37
N CYS A 155 -4.64 -2.57 2.43
CA CYS A 155 -4.93 -1.38 1.65
C CYS A 155 -5.72 -1.78 0.40
N MET A 156 -6.99 -1.39 0.34
CA MET A 156 -7.93 -1.76 -0.71
C MET A 156 -8.46 -0.55 -1.46
N TRP A 157 -8.85 -0.75 -2.71
CA TRP A 157 -9.60 0.24 -3.45
C TRP A 157 -11.08 -0.11 -3.38
N ALA A 158 -11.90 0.85 -2.95
CA ALA A 158 -13.35 0.69 -2.89
C ALA A 158 -14.04 1.93 -3.48
N LEU A 159 -15.25 1.74 -3.97
CA LEU A 159 -16.09 2.80 -4.50
C LEU A 159 -17.54 2.57 -4.11
N THR A 160 -18.15 3.56 -3.46
CA THR A 160 -19.58 3.60 -3.21
C THR A 160 -20.25 4.71 -4.01
N ALA A 161 -21.50 4.48 -4.40
CA ALA A 161 -22.39 5.47 -5.00
C ALA A 161 -23.81 5.30 -4.46
N ASN A 162 -24.75 6.14 -4.89
CA ASN A 162 -26.15 6.07 -4.42
C ASN A 162 -26.86 4.78 -4.86
N THR A 163 -26.45 4.23 -6.02
CA THR A 163 -26.99 2.97 -6.55
C THR A 163 -25.86 2.08 -7.08
N ASN A 164 -26.14 0.78 -7.21
CA ASN A 164 -25.20 -0.17 -7.79
C ASN A 164 -24.90 0.14 -9.26
N GLU A 165 -25.87 0.58 -10.00
CA GLU A 165 -25.75 0.97 -11.41
C GLU A 165 -24.80 2.16 -11.54
N GLU A 166 -24.97 3.17 -10.70
CA GLU A 166 -24.07 4.32 -10.65
C GLU A 166 -22.64 3.89 -10.26
N ALA A 167 -22.51 3.09 -9.21
CA ALA A 167 -21.20 2.58 -8.78
C ALA A 167 -20.50 1.79 -9.90
N LYS A 168 -21.22 0.93 -10.60
CA LYS A 168 -20.72 0.16 -11.74
C LYS A 168 -20.31 1.06 -12.90
N TYR A 169 -21.09 2.08 -13.21
CA TYR A 169 -20.78 3.08 -14.24
C TYR A 169 -19.47 3.82 -13.91
N LEU A 170 -19.35 4.34 -12.69
CA LEU A 170 -18.14 5.05 -12.23
C LEU A 170 -16.91 4.14 -12.18
N PHE A 171 -17.09 2.86 -11.87
CA PHE A 171 -16.03 1.87 -11.86
C PHE A 171 -15.39 1.64 -13.24
N ALA A 172 -16.12 1.89 -14.32
CA ALA A 172 -15.61 1.70 -15.68
C ALA A 172 -14.30 2.46 -15.93
N SER A 173 -14.15 3.68 -15.39
CA SER A 173 -12.93 4.48 -15.47
C SER A 173 -11.69 3.74 -14.92
N ARG A 174 -11.81 3.15 -13.73
CA ARG A 174 -10.74 2.36 -13.13
C ARG A 174 -10.50 1.06 -13.90
N ALA A 175 -11.55 0.39 -14.32
CA ALA A 175 -11.46 -0.88 -15.01
C ALA A 175 -10.73 -0.72 -16.35
N ALA A 176 -11.13 0.24 -17.18
CA ALA A 176 -10.46 0.53 -18.45
C ALA A 176 -8.98 0.85 -18.25
N TRP A 177 -8.67 1.72 -17.28
CA TRP A 177 -7.30 2.07 -16.94
C TRP A 177 -6.47 0.86 -16.50
N LYS A 178 -7.03 0.01 -15.62
CA LYS A 178 -6.31 -1.16 -15.08
C LYS A 178 -6.12 -2.26 -16.13
N ILE A 179 -7.16 -2.54 -16.92
CA ILE A 179 -7.07 -3.51 -18.03
C ILE A 179 -6.07 -3.01 -19.07
N GLY A 180 -6.17 -1.74 -19.50
CA GLY A 180 -5.26 -1.15 -20.47
C GLY A 180 -3.79 -1.23 -20.07
N ARG A 181 -3.47 -1.05 -18.78
CA ARG A 181 -2.09 -1.23 -18.27
C ARG A 181 -1.54 -2.64 -18.51
N ASN A 182 -2.37 -3.68 -18.41
CA ASN A 182 -1.93 -5.05 -18.69
C ASN A 182 -1.56 -5.24 -20.18
N TYR A 183 -2.08 -4.39 -21.05
CA TYR A 183 -1.73 -4.33 -22.48
C TYR A 183 -0.69 -3.25 -22.81
N GLY A 184 -0.03 -2.66 -21.79
CA GLY A 184 1.00 -1.64 -21.98
C GLY A 184 0.46 -0.24 -22.29
N GLN A 185 -0.85 -0.02 -22.20
CA GLN A 185 -1.47 1.29 -22.37
C GLN A 185 -1.29 2.10 -21.08
N LEU A 186 -0.38 3.06 -21.13
CA LEU A 186 -0.13 3.97 -19.99
C LEU A 186 -0.81 5.31 -20.29
N GLY A 187 -1.63 5.78 -19.37
CA GLY A 187 -2.35 7.04 -19.51
C GLY A 187 -3.04 7.46 -18.23
N SER A 188 -3.64 8.63 -18.25
CA SER A 188 -4.52 9.09 -17.18
C SER A 188 -5.82 8.30 -17.17
N ILE A 189 -6.48 8.29 -16.01
CA ILE A 189 -7.84 7.76 -15.90
C ILE A 189 -8.78 8.67 -16.72
N THR A 190 -9.68 8.08 -17.50
CA THR A 190 -10.69 8.79 -18.30
C THR A 190 -12.06 8.76 -17.62
N ASP A 191 -12.98 9.60 -18.11
CA ASP A 191 -14.37 9.58 -17.65
C ASP A 191 -15.07 8.25 -17.97
N PRO A 192 -16.20 7.93 -17.29
CA PRO A 192 -16.86 6.64 -17.46
C PRO A 192 -17.38 6.36 -18.88
N ASP A 193 -17.87 7.37 -19.61
CA ASP A 193 -18.42 7.17 -20.97
C ASP A 193 -17.30 6.77 -21.94
N ASN A 194 -16.19 7.50 -21.93
CA ASN A 194 -15.02 7.14 -22.73
C ASN A 194 -14.42 5.80 -22.28
N ALA A 195 -14.43 5.52 -20.98
CA ALA A 195 -13.96 4.24 -20.47
C ALA A 195 -14.78 3.06 -20.99
N LEU A 196 -16.11 3.18 -21.02
CA LEU A 196 -17.00 2.16 -21.58
C LEU A 196 -16.79 1.98 -23.08
N SER A 197 -16.58 3.07 -23.83
CA SER A 197 -16.20 2.97 -25.25
C SER A 197 -14.90 2.20 -25.43
N ILE A 198 -13.85 2.53 -24.68
CA ILE A 198 -12.56 1.83 -24.72
C ILE A 198 -12.74 0.33 -24.40
N ILE A 199 -13.53 0.00 -23.39
CA ILE A 199 -13.83 -1.39 -23.00
C ILE A 199 -14.50 -2.14 -24.15
N ASN A 200 -15.51 -1.54 -24.80
CA ASN A 200 -16.25 -2.16 -25.89
C ASN A 200 -15.37 -2.31 -27.14
N ASP A 201 -14.68 -1.24 -27.54
CA ASP A 201 -13.86 -1.20 -28.76
C ASP A 201 -12.70 -2.20 -28.72
N ASN A 202 -12.17 -2.48 -27.54
CA ASN A 202 -11.09 -3.46 -27.34
C ASN A 202 -11.59 -4.87 -26.97
N GLY A 203 -12.90 -5.10 -26.88
CA GLY A 203 -13.47 -6.41 -26.53
C GLY A 203 -13.23 -6.82 -25.08
N TRP A 204 -13.05 -5.86 -24.16
CA TRP A 204 -12.76 -6.10 -22.73
C TRP A 204 -14.01 -6.25 -21.84
N THR A 205 -15.17 -6.39 -22.45
CA THR A 205 -16.46 -6.44 -21.70
C THR A 205 -16.50 -7.56 -20.66
N GLU A 206 -16.04 -8.75 -20.99
CA GLU A 206 -15.99 -9.88 -20.05
C GLU A 206 -15.03 -9.60 -18.89
N GLN A 207 -13.83 -9.07 -19.20
CA GLN A 207 -12.84 -8.70 -18.17
C GLN A 207 -13.38 -7.62 -17.24
N TYR A 208 -14.08 -6.62 -17.78
CA TYR A 208 -14.75 -5.58 -17.00
C TYR A 208 -15.80 -6.16 -16.06
N GLN A 209 -16.67 -7.06 -16.53
CA GLN A 209 -17.69 -7.70 -15.69
C GLN A 209 -17.05 -8.53 -14.56
N ASN A 210 -16.04 -9.33 -14.88
CA ASN A 210 -15.31 -10.13 -13.90
C ASN A 210 -14.60 -9.26 -12.86
N MET A 211 -13.98 -8.16 -13.28
CA MET A 211 -13.39 -7.19 -12.36
C MET A 211 -14.44 -6.55 -11.44
N TYR A 212 -15.59 -6.16 -11.97
CA TYR A 212 -16.66 -5.56 -11.18
C TYR A 212 -17.17 -6.51 -10.08
N GLN A 213 -17.43 -7.78 -10.45
CA GLN A 213 -17.92 -8.78 -9.51
C GLN A 213 -16.97 -8.99 -8.32
N ASN A 214 -15.67 -8.95 -8.57
CA ASN A 214 -14.63 -9.18 -7.57
C ASN A 214 -14.13 -7.89 -6.89
N SER A 215 -14.65 -6.73 -7.29
CA SER A 215 -14.27 -5.43 -6.72
C SER A 215 -15.15 -5.03 -5.54
N LEU A 216 -14.61 -4.20 -4.65
CA LEU A 216 -15.32 -3.60 -3.52
C LEU A 216 -16.12 -2.38 -4.00
N VAL A 217 -17.08 -2.63 -4.87
CA VAL A 217 -17.88 -1.62 -5.56
C VAL A 217 -19.37 -1.93 -5.42
N GLY A 218 -20.18 -0.90 -5.18
CA GLY A 218 -21.62 -1.02 -5.05
C GLY A 218 -22.23 0.20 -4.36
N ASP A 219 -23.49 0.08 -3.96
CA ASP A 219 -24.05 1.00 -2.98
C ASP A 219 -23.39 0.80 -1.59
N ALA A 220 -23.74 1.63 -0.63
CA ALA A 220 -23.12 1.61 0.69
C ALA A 220 -23.29 0.24 1.40
N ASN A 221 -24.45 -0.42 1.25
CA ASN A 221 -24.71 -1.70 1.90
C ASN A 221 -23.87 -2.83 1.26
N ILE A 222 -23.90 -2.93 -0.06
CA ILE A 222 -23.13 -3.94 -0.81
C ILE A 222 -21.63 -3.78 -0.59
N THR A 223 -21.12 -2.54 -0.63
CA THR A 223 -19.71 -2.29 -0.40
C THR A 223 -19.30 -2.62 1.03
N LYS A 224 -20.12 -2.24 2.02
CA LYS A 224 -19.92 -2.62 3.42
C LYS A 224 -19.86 -4.14 3.59
N ASP A 225 -20.84 -4.88 3.03
CA ASP A 225 -20.91 -6.34 3.18
C ASP A 225 -19.69 -7.03 2.55
N LYS A 226 -19.26 -6.57 1.36
CA LYS A 226 -18.06 -7.09 0.70
C LYS A 226 -16.80 -6.84 1.54
N ILE A 227 -16.64 -5.64 2.12
CA ILE A 227 -15.51 -5.29 2.98
C ILE A 227 -15.55 -6.12 4.26
N SER A 228 -16.70 -6.20 4.93
CA SER A 228 -16.88 -6.97 6.17
C SER A 228 -16.53 -8.44 5.95
N LYS A 229 -17.03 -9.03 4.87
CA LYS A 229 -16.69 -10.41 4.49
C LYS A 229 -15.18 -10.61 4.30
N LEU A 230 -14.53 -9.70 3.57
CA LEU A 230 -13.08 -9.77 3.35
C LEU A 230 -12.30 -9.69 4.66
N VAL A 231 -12.70 -8.80 5.56
CA VAL A 231 -12.09 -8.60 6.88
C VAL A 231 -12.25 -9.85 7.75
N GLU A 232 -13.45 -10.40 7.83
CA GLU A 232 -13.76 -11.59 8.64
C GLU A 232 -13.05 -12.85 8.13
N GLU A 233 -13.12 -13.12 6.81
CA GLU A 233 -12.50 -14.29 6.20
C GLU A 233 -10.97 -14.32 6.33
N ASN A 234 -10.34 -13.14 6.43
CA ASN A 234 -8.89 -13.00 6.48
C ASN A 234 -8.36 -12.51 7.85
N ASN A 235 -9.22 -12.33 8.86
CA ASN A 235 -8.86 -11.81 10.19
C ASN A 235 -7.99 -10.55 10.10
N ILE A 236 -8.46 -9.54 9.37
CA ILE A 236 -7.75 -8.28 9.14
C ILE A 236 -7.96 -7.37 10.35
N ASP A 237 -6.87 -6.81 10.89
CA ASP A 237 -6.92 -5.93 12.07
C ASP A 237 -7.27 -4.48 11.70
N GLU A 238 -6.71 -3.99 10.57
CA GLU A 238 -6.93 -2.63 10.08
C GLU A 238 -7.17 -2.63 8.58
N ILE A 239 -7.92 -1.64 8.09
CA ILE A 239 -8.11 -1.39 6.66
C ILE A 239 -7.70 0.04 6.29
N ALA A 240 -7.08 0.19 5.13
CA ALA A 240 -6.86 1.46 4.48
C ALA A 240 -7.65 1.49 3.16
N ILE A 241 -8.53 2.45 2.99
CA ILE A 241 -9.36 2.55 1.79
C ILE A 241 -8.82 3.64 0.88
N LEU A 242 -8.54 3.28 -0.36
CA LEU A 242 -8.27 4.19 -1.46
C LEU A 242 -9.54 4.33 -2.30
N SER A 243 -9.91 5.56 -2.62
CA SER A 243 -11.01 5.83 -3.55
C SER A 243 -10.56 6.94 -4.50
N TRP A 244 -9.98 6.56 -5.63
CA TRP A 244 -9.66 7.49 -6.69
C TRP A 244 -10.56 7.24 -7.91
N CYS A 245 -11.16 8.32 -8.39
CA CYS A 245 -12.12 8.36 -9.48
C CYS A 245 -11.69 9.41 -10.50
N HIS A 246 -12.28 9.38 -11.69
CA HIS A 246 -12.08 10.44 -12.68
C HIS A 246 -12.55 11.81 -12.15
N ASN A 247 -13.72 11.83 -11.50
CA ASN A 247 -14.30 13.06 -10.95
C ASN A 247 -14.15 13.09 -9.42
N GLU A 248 -13.65 14.21 -8.90
CA GLU A 248 -13.40 14.38 -7.47
C GLU A 248 -14.68 14.38 -6.60
N ASN A 249 -15.79 14.87 -7.16
CA ASN A 249 -17.07 14.84 -6.46
C ASN A 249 -17.52 13.41 -6.14
N HIS A 250 -17.35 12.49 -7.09
CA HIS A 250 -17.68 11.06 -6.87
C HIS A 250 -16.75 10.43 -5.82
N ARG A 251 -15.48 10.85 -5.75
CA ARG A 251 -14.58 10.44 -4.68
C ARG A 251 -15.07 10.91 -3.31
N THR A 252 -15.53 12.16 -3.22
CA THR A 252 -16.06 12.73 -1.97
C THR A 252 -17.30 11.97 -1.51
N VAL A 253 -18.26 11.70 -2.41
CA VAL A 253 -19.45 10.90 -2.11
C VAL A 253 -19.06 9.51 -1.58
N SER A 254 -18.09 8.85 -2.20
CA SER A 254 -17.61 7.54 -1.77
C SER A 254 -17.01 7.52 -0.34
N TYR A 255 -16.48 8.63 0.16
CA TYR A 255 -15.99 8.73 1.53
C TYR A 255 -17.05 9.09 2.58
N THR A 256 -18.23 9.54 2.16
CA THR A 256 -19.30 9.96 3.07
C THR A 256 -20.35 8.89 3.31
N HIS A 257 -20.34 7.82 2.52
CA HIS A 257 -21.21 6.64 2.66
C HIS A 257 -20.49 5.49 3.38
#